data_3255ef29bb21e75a46d559a4b12bb145
#
_entry.id   3255ef29bb21e75a46d559a4b12bb145
#
_cell.length_a   1.000
_cell.length_b   1.000
_cell.length_c   1.000
_cell.angle_alpha   90.00
_cell.angle_beta   90.00
_cell.angle_gamma   90.00
#
_symmetry.space_group_name_H-M   'P 1'
#
loop_
_entity.id
_entity.type
_entity.pdbx_description
1 polymer ?
#
loop_
_entity_poly.entity_id
_entity_poly.type
_entity_poly.pdbx_seq_one_letter_code
_entity_poly.pdbx_strand_id
1 'polypeptide(L)'
;VNYSKHTYKAGTQNWDICQDVNGLLYFANNEGLLSFDGTYWKTYPLPNKTIVRSVAIGADNNIYTGGQDEIGYFSPDSNGSLTYHSLKSLIPEKYRSFADVWDIVYRDNQVFFRSNEQILLFSGSTITAHTAANWLFMGATKDLFIAQDYYRGILKFDKDMWIPVVGKDALPEGFLITAVLPAGKD
;
A
#
# COMPACT_ATOMS: atom_id res chain seq x y z
N VAL A 1 -3.72 2.44 26.18
CA VAL A 1 -2.90 1.26 26.55
C VAL A 1 -1.66 1.28 25.68
N ASN A 2 -0.48 1.00 26.26
CA ASN A 2 0.78 0.89 25.51
C ASN A 2 1.14 -0.60 25.39
N TYR A 3 1.27 -1.11 24.17
CA TYR A 3 1.65 -2.48 23.91
C TYR A 3 3.15 -2.55 23.59
N SER A 4 3.89 -3.29 24.41
CA SER A 4 5.32 -3.51 24.20
C SER A 4 5.56 -4.60 23.14
N LYS A 5 6.78 -4.64 22.57
CA LYS A 5 7.23 -5.71 21.67
C LYS A 5 7.02 -7.11 22.28
N HIS A 6 7.20 -7.25 23.59
CA HIS A 6 6.98 -8.53 24.29
C HIS A 6 5.52 -8.98 24.28
N THR A 7 4.57 -8.03 24.17
CA THR A 7 3.14 -8.32 24.10
C THR A 7 2.73 -8.80 22.73
N TYR A 8 3.13 -8.10 21.65
CA TYR A 8 2.69 -8.44 20.29
C TYR A 8 3.65 -9.36 19.53
N LYS A 9 4.85 -9.65 20.08
CA LYS A 9 5.82 -10.65 19.59
C LYS A 9 6.16 -10.52 18.11
N ALA A 10 6.34 -9.28 17.62
CA ALA A 10 6.71 -8.98 16.24
C ALA A 10 7.79 -7.89 16.20
N GLY A 11 8.18 -7.44 15.00
CA GLY A 11 9.17 -6.37 14.82
C GLY A 11 8.77 -5.06 15.50
N THR A 12 9.75 -4.27 15.93
CA THR A 12 9.51 -3.01 16.64
C THR A 12 8.97 -1.89 15.76
N GLN A 13 9.14 -2.00 14.45
CA GLN A 13 8.69 -1.00 13.49
C GLN A 13 7.39 -1.43 12.82
N ASN A 14 6.40 -0.56 12.92
CA ASN A 14 5.17 -0.58 12.14
C ASN A 14 5.23 0.62 11.19
N TRP A 15 5.00 0.37 9.91
CA TRP A 15 5.17 1.34 8.84
C TRP A 15 3.84 1.96 8.42
N ASP A 16 2.78 1.18 8.53
CA ASP A 16 1.44 1.55 8.10
C ASP A 16 0.40 0.81 8.93
N ILE A 17 -0.84 1.31 8.98
CA ILE A 17 -1.95 0.75 9.74
C ILE A 17 -3.27 0.94 9.00
N CYS A 18 -4.11 -0.08 9.01
CA CYS A 18 -5.50 0.02 8.58
C CYS A 18 -6.43 -0.74 9.53
N GLN A 19 -7.73 -0.45 9.44
CA GLN A 19 -8.77 -1.10 10.22
C GLN A 19 -9.87 -1.62 9.29
N ASP A 20 -10.32 -2.86 9.50
CA ASP A 20 -11.44 -3.41 8.75
C ASP A 20 -12.79 -2.97 9.34
N VAL A 21 -13.87 -3.33 8.64
CA VAL A 21 -15.24 -2.98 9.05
C VAL A 21 -15.68 -3.63 10.36
N ASN A 22 -14.99 -4.68 10.81
CA ASN A 22 -15.25 -5.38 12.06
C ASN A 22 -14.42 -4.84 13.23
N GLY A 23 -13.54 -3.88 12.98
CA GLY A 23 -12.70 -3.26 13.98
C GLY A 23 -11.33 -3.93 14.16
N LEU A 24 -10.99 -4.98 13.38
CA LEU A 24 -9.66 -5.57 13.41
C LEU A 24 -8.64 -4.58 12.85
N LEU A 25 -7.53 -4.41 13.56
CA LEU A 25 -6.41 -3.60 13.13
C LEU A 25 -5.36 -4.48 12.44
N TYR A 26 -4.82 -3.96 11.33
CA TYR A 26 -3.72 -4.57 10.60
C TYR A 26 -2.57 -3.58 10.49
N PHE A 27 -1.36 -4.07 10.74
CA PHE A 27 -0.14 -3.27 10.73
C PHE A 27 0.85 -3.85 9.72
N ALA A 28 1.41 -3.00 8.90
CA ALA A 28 2.58 -3.31 8.10
C ALA A 28 3.81 -3.34 9.02
N ASN A 29 4.37 -4.53 9.26
CA ASN A 29 5.43 -4.73 10.26
C ASN A 29 6.68 -5.36 9.62
N ASN A 30 7.83 -5.17 10.27
CA ASN A 30 9.10 -5.76 9.81
C ASN A 30 9.09 -7.29 9.71
N GLU A 31 8.20 -7.97 10.40
CA GLU A 31 8.09 -9.44 10.39
C GLU A 31 6.90 -9.95 9.55
N GLY A 32 6.21 -9.07 8.84
CA GLY A 32 5.05 -9.41 8.01
C GLY A 32 3.82 -8.57 8.31
N LEU A 33 2.64 -9.09 8.01
CA LEU A 33 1.37 -8.48 8.41
C LEU A 33 1.10 -8.85 9.88
N LEU A 34 0.87 -7.85 10.74
CA LEU A 34 0.50 -8.04 12.13
C LEU A 34 -0.97 -7.65 12.33
N SER A 35 -1.78 -8.50 12.93
CA SER A 35 -3.18 -8.20 13.25
C SER A 35 -3.43 -8.09 14.74
N PHE A 36 -4.46 -7.31 15.11
CA PHE A 36 -4.94 -7.14 16.48
C PHE A 36 -6.46 -7.02 16.52
N ASP A 37 -7.10 -7.90 17.28
CA ASP A 37 -8.56 -7.96 17.45
C ASP A 37 -9.08 -7.25 18.72
N GLY A 38 -8.22 -6.49 19.40
CA GLY A 38 -8.52 -5.89 20.70
C GLY A 38 -8.02 -6.70 21.88
N THR A 39 -7.67 -7.99 21.70
CA THR A 39 -7.20 -8.91 22.73
C THR A 39 -5.93 -9.65 22.31
N TYR A 40 -5.93 -10.22 21.11
CA TYR A 40 -4.88 -11.08 20.61
C TYR A 40 -4.14 -10.43 19.43
N TRP A 41 -2.82 -10.67 19.42
CA TRP A 41 -1.91 -10.29 18.36
C TRP A 41 -1.53 -11.52 17.54
N LYS A 42 -1.50 -11.39 16.21
CA LYS A 42 -1.08 -12.48 15.33
C LYS A 42 -0.25 -11.94 14.17
N THR A 43 0.90 -12.58 13.92
CA THR A 43 1.80 -12.23 12.82
C THR A 43 1.63 -13.23 11.66
N TYR A 44 1.56 -12.70 10.45
CA TYR A 44 1.49 -13.45 9.20
C TYR A 44 2.67 -13.06 8.32
N PRO A 45 3.74 -13.86 8.28
CA PRO A 45 4.91 -13.56 7.45
C PRO A 45 4.59 -13.71 5.96
N LEU A 46 5.25 -12.89 5.12
CA LEU A 46 5.23 -13.09 3.68
C LEU A 46 6.07 -14.32 3.29
N PRO A 47 5.82 -14.94 2.11
CA PRO A 47 6.55 -16.15 1.68
C PRO A 47 8.07 -15.97 1.64
N ASN A 48 8.54 -14.80 1.23
CA ASN A 48 9.98 -14.44 1.20
C ASN A 48 10.51 -13.90 2.54
N LYS A 49 9.66 -13.90 3.60
CA LYS A 49 9.98 -13.41 4.95
C LYS A 49 10.52 -11.98 4.97
N THR A 50 10.08 -11.16 4.05
CA THR A 50 10.46 -9.76 3.97
C THR A 50 9.53 -8.86 4.80
N ILE A 51 9.95 -7.62 4.95
CA ILE A 51 9.20 -6.56 5.63
C ILE A 51 7.92 -6.25 4.84
N VAL A 52 6.80 -6.00 5.54
CA VAL A 52 5.63 -5.31 4.99
C VAL A 52 5.77 -3.82 5.29
N ARG A 53 5.66 -2.99 4.24
CA ARG A 53 5.80 -1.52 4.31
C ARG A 53 4.47 -0.79 4.25
N SER A 54 3.51 -1.36 3.53
CA SER A 54 2.21 -0.75 3.34
C SER A 54 1.10 -1.79 3.42
N VAL A 55 -0.08 -1.37 3.87
CA VAL A 55 -1.26 -2.21 4.01
C VAL A 55 -2.52 -1.43 3.67
N ALA A 56 -3.45 -2.04 2.94
CA ALA A 56 -4.76 -1.48 2.65
C ALA A 56 -5.82 -2.58 2.60
N ILE A 57 -7.06 -2.23 2.91
CA ILE A 57 -8.19 -3.16 2.84
C ILE A 57 -9.05 -2.79 1.63
N GLY A 58 -9.33 -3.79 0.80
CA GLY A 58 -10.22 -3.66 -0.34
C GLY A 58 -11.69 -3.79 0.05
N ALA A 59 -12.59 -3.31 -0.82
CA ALA A 59 -14.03 -3.56 -0.67
C ALA A 59 -14.38 -5.04 -0.81
N ASP A 60 -13.47 -5.86 -1.33
CA ASP A 60 -13.52 -7.32 -1.39
C ASP A 60 -13.09 -8.00 -0.08
N ASN A 61 -12.81 -7.22 0.98
CA ASN A 61 -12.28 -7.64 2.27
C ASN A 61 -10.90 -8.33 2.21
N ASN A 62 -10.19 -8.25 1.10
CA ASN A 62 -8.80 -8.65 1.03
C ASN A 62 -7.90 -7.61 1.70
N ILE A 63 -6.89 -8.08 2.42
CA ILE A 63 -5.87 -7.23 3.06
C ILE A 63 -4.66 -7.20 2.14
N TYR A 64 -4.56 -6.15 1.33
CA TYR A 64 -3.45 -5.94 0.40
C TYR A 64 -2.20 -5.51 1.13
N THR A 65 -1.06 -6.09 0.77
CA THR A 65 0.24 -5.80 1.39
C THR A 65 1.31 -5.55 0.35
N GLY A 66 2.14 -4.57 0.64
CA GLY A 66 3.34 -4.24 -0.11
C GLY A 66 4.59 -4.42 0.76
N GLY A 67 5.52 -5.22 0.28
CA GLY A 67 6.79 -5.49 0.94
C GLY A 67 7.97 -5.16 0.03
N GLN A 68 9.14 -5.71 0.37
CA GLN A 68 10.31 -5.60 -0.48
C GLN A 68 10.27 -6.67 -1.57
N ASP A 69 10.20 -6.25 -2.83
CA ASP A 69 10.04 -7.11 -4.00
C ASP A 69 8.89 -8.13 -3.90
N GLU A 70 7.84 -7.80 -3.14
CA GLU A 70 6.67 -8.63 -2.95
C GLU A 70 5.41 -7.79 -2.85
N ILE A 71 4.38 -8.14 -3.59
CA ILE A 71 3.02 -7.61 -3.48
C ILE A 71 2.02 -8.75 -3.52
N GLY A 72 0.93 -8.57 -2.78
CA GLY A 72 -0.13 -9.56 -2.73
C GLY A 72 -1.22 -9.16 -1.77
N TYR A 73 -2.02 -10.13 -1.39
CA TYR A 73 -3.08 -9.92 -0.42
C TYR A 73 -3.27 -11.16 0.47
N PHE A 74 -3.78 -10.91 1.64
CA PHE A 74 -4.32 -11.96 2.50
C PHE A 74 -5.83 -12.01 2.37
N SER A 75 -6.37 -13.22 2.27
CA SER A 75 -7.81 -13.47 2.37
C SER A 75 -8.09 -14.54 3.42
N PRO A 76 -9.25 -14.48 4.12
CA PRO A 76 -9.64 -15.53 5.05
C PRO A 76 -9.99 -16.81 4.30
N ASP A 77 -9.52 -17.95 4.80
CA ASP A 77 -10.00 -19.26 4.40
C ASP A 77 -11.35 -19.59 5.07
N SER A 78 -11.88 -20.79 4.80
CA SER A 78 -13.14 -21.26 5.39
C SER A 78 -13.14 -21.34 6.93
N ASN A 79 -11.97 -21.33 7.56
CA ASN A 79 -11.79 -21.38 9.02
C ASN A 79 -11.47 -20.00 9.61
N GLY A 80 -11.45 -18.94 8.76
CA GLY A 80 -11.11 -17.59 9.16
C GLY A 80 -9.58 -17.34 9.30
N SER A 81 -8.74 -18.31 8.91
CA SER A 81 -7.29 -18.10 8.88
C SER A 81 -6.89 -17.35 7.63
N LEU A 82 -5.98 -16.38 7.76
CA LEU A 82 -5.50 -15.61 6.61
C LEU A 82 -4.50 -16.43 5.80
N THR A 83 -4.76 -16.54 4.50
CA THR A 83 -3.87 -17.17 3.50
C THR A 83 -3.35 -16.09 2.56
N TYR A 84 -2.05 -16.11 2.29
CA TYR A 84 -1.39 -15.16 1.39
C TYR A 84 -1.47 -15.59 -0.07
N HIS A 85 -1.79 -14.63 -0.94
CA HIS A 85 -1.83 -14.77 -2.39
C HIS A 85 -0.86 -13.77 -3.01
N SER A 86 0.26 -14.26 -3.51
CA SER A 86 1.24 -13.42 -4.21
C SER A 86 0.72 -12.98 -5.58
N LEU A 87 0.85 -11.70 -5.87
CA LEU A 87 0.57 -11.11 -7.18
C LEU A 87 1.83 -10.96 -8.04
N LYS A 88 3.01 -11.28 -7.50
CA LYS A 88 4.30 -11.04 -8.17
C LYS A 88 4.42 -11.73 -9.53
N SER A 89 3.84 -12.91 -9.70
CA SER A 89 3.87 -13.65 -10.97
C SER A 89 3.10 -12.95 -12.09
N LEU A 90 2.13 -12.10 -11.76
CA LEU A 90 1.33 -11.31 -12.71
C LEU A 90 2.08 -10.07 -13.22
N ILE A 91 3.15 -9.66 -12.52
CA ILE A 91 3.96 -8.51 -12.93
C ILE A 91 4.78 -8.92 -14.15
N PRO A 92 4.79 -8.12 -15.26
CA PRO A 92 5.69 -8.36 -16.37
C PRO A 92 7.14 -8.45 -15.90
N GLU A 93 7.90 -9.42 -16.41
CA GLU A 93 9.22 -9.79 -15.89
C GLU A 93 10.18 -8.62 -15.69
N LYS A 94 10.21 -7.69 -16.65
CA LYS A 94 11.06 -6.48 -16.61
C LYS A 94 10.74 -5.52 -15.45
N TYR A 95 9.61 -5.70 -14.76
CA TYR A 95 9.15 -4.85 -13.65
C TYR A 95 9.08 -5.58 -12.30
N ARG A 96 9.57 -6.84 -12.21
CA ARG A 96 9.48 -7.66 -10.98
C ARG A 96 10.49 -7.31 -9.90
N SER A 97 11.46 -6.46 -10.19
CA SER A 97 12.38 -5.89 -9.19
C SER A 97 11.98 -4.45 -8.95
N PHE A 98 11.40 -4.15 -7.81
CA PHE A 98 10.78 -2.84 -7.50
C PHE A 98 11.08 -2.36 -6.08
N ALA A 99 11.88 -3.12 -5.31
CA ALA A 99 12.27 -2.84 -3.93
C ALA A 99 11.03 -2.62 -3.00
N ASP A 100 11.08 -1.64 -2.12
CA ASP A 100 10.02 -1.39 -1.14
C ASP A 100 8.76 -0.79 -1.79
N VAL A 101 7.59 -1.29 -1.39
CA VAL A 101 6.27 -0.75 -1.75
C VAL A 101 5.76 0.11 -0.60
N TRP A 102 5.77 1.43 -0.79
CA TRP A 102 5.55 2.41 0.26
C TRP A 102 4.09 2.80 0.47
N ASP A 103 3.28 2.80 -0.60
CA ASP A 103 1.88 3.14 -0.53
C ASP A 103 1.02 2.10 -1.26
N ILE A 104 -0.17 1.85 -0.73
CA ILE A 104 -1.23 1.09 -1.40
C ILE A 104 -2.49 1.94 -1.41
N VAL A 105 -3.14 2.03 -2.56
CA VAL A 105 -4.46 2.63 -2.72
C VAL A 105 -5.40 1.62 -3.36
N TYR A 106 -6.51 1.31 -2.68
CA TYR A 106 -7.63 0.58 -3.25
C TYR A 106 -8.69 1.58 -3.71
N ARG A 107 -9.05 1.53 -4.99
CA ARG A 107 -10.07 2.41 -5.58
C ARG A 107 -10.72 1.76 -6.80
N ASP A 108 -12.04 1.86 -6.90
CA ASP A 108 -12.82 1.43 -8.08
C ASP A 108 -12.50 -0.02 -8.50
N ASN A 109 -12.40 -0.94 -7.52
CA ASN A 109 -11.99 -2.35 -7.68
C ASN A 109 -10.59 -2.54 -8.30
N GLN A 110 -9.75 -1.55 -8.19
CA GLN A 110 -8.35 -1.58 -8.60
C GLN A 110 -7.44 -1.35 -7.40
N VAL A 111 -6.25 -1.92 -7.43
CA VAL A 111 -5.24 -1.75 -6.38
C VAL A 111 -3.96 -1.19 -6.98
N PHE A 112 -3.50 -0.11 -6.41
CA PHE A 112 -2.28 0.56 -6.82
C PHE A 112 -1.21 0.35 -5.75
N PHE A 113 -0.06 -0.14 -6.15
CA PHE A 113 1.11 -0.36 -5.28
C PHE A 113 2.23 0.55 -5.76
N ARG A 114 2.67 1.49 -4.92
CA ARG A 114 3.74 2.41 -5.27
C ARG A 114 5.08 2.01 -4.68
N SER A 115 6.05 1.77 -5.53
CA SER A 115 7.49 1.83 -5.21
C SER A 115 8.09 3.16 -5.68
N ASN A 116 9.39 3.34 -5.54
CA ASN A 116 10.04 4.58 -6.01
C ASN A 116 10.03 4.70 -7.54
N GLU A 117 10.16 3.61 -8.27
CA GLU A 117 10.27 3.64 -9.73
C GLU A 117 8.98 3.24 -10.46
N GLN A 118 8.03 2.64 -9.75
CA GLN A 118 6.83 2.05 -10.35
C GLN A 118 5.60 2.26 -9.48
N ILE A 119 4.47 2.50 -10.13
CA ILE A 119 3.15 2.26 -9.59
C ILE A 119 2.57 1.07 -10.35
N LEU A 120 2.38 -0.05 -9.66
CA LEU A 120 1.82 -1.28 -10.21
C LEU A 120 0.31 -1.26 -10.00
N LEU A 121 -0.45 -1.23 -11.07
CA LEU A 121 -1.91 -1.26 -11.05
C LEU A 121 -2.39 -2.70 -11.24
N PHE A 122 -2.96 -3.28 -10.21
CA PHE A 122 -3.66 -4.57 -10.26
C PHE A 122 -5.13 -4.34 -10.55
N SER A 123 -5.64 -4.94 -11.63
CA SER A 123 -7.04 -4.88 -12.05
C SER A 123 -7.49 -6.25 -12.55
N GLY A 124 -8.44 -6.86 -11.84
CA GLY A 124 -8.95 -8.20 -12.14
C GLY A 124 -7.87 -9.28 -12.03
N SER A 125 -7.24 -9.63 -13.13
CA SER A 125 -6.19 -10.67 -13.19
C SER A 125 -4.88 -10.18 -13.81
N THR A 126 -4.73 -8.88 -14.03
CA THR A 126 -3.58 -8.30 -14.72
C THR A 126 -2.90 -7.23 -13.90
N ILE A 127 -1.60 -7.03 -14.14
CA ILE A 127 -0.85 -5.92 -13.58
C ILE A 127 -0.26 -5.07 -14.70
N THR A 128 -0.54 -3.77 -14.64
CA THR A 128 0.06 -2.74 -15.48
C THR A 128 1.05 -1.93 -14.67
N ALA A 129 2.23 -1.63 -15.21
CA ALA A 129 3.24 -0.82 -14.54
C ALA A 129 3.30 0.59 -15.15
N HIS A 130 3.16 1.60 -14.28
CA HIS A 130 3.37 3.00 -14.59
C HIS A 130 4.74 3.41 -14.04
N THR A 131 5.72 3.59 -14.91
CA THR A 131 7.10 3.88 -14.53
C THR A 131 7.36 5.39 -14.44
N ALA A 132 8.24 5.76 -13.54
CA ALA A 132 8.81 7.10 -13.43
C ALA A 132 10.25 7.01 -12.91
N ALA A 133 10.98 8.11 -12.99
CA ALA A 133 12.31 8.16 -12.42
C ALA A 133 12.28 8.12 -10.87
N ASN A 134 11.27 8.74 -10.26
CA ASN A 134 11.08 8.66 -8.81
C ASN A 134 9.67 9.10 -8.39
N TRP A 135 8.84 8.14 -8.03
CA TRP A 135 7.55 8.36 -7.38
C TRP A 135 7.76 8.61 -5.88
N LEU A 136 7.40 9.79 -5.41
CA LEU A 136 7.62 10.22 -4.02
C LEU A 136 6.45 9.89 -3.10
N PHE A 137 5.22 9.92 -3.62
CA PHE A 137 3.99 9.77 -2.85
C PHE A 137 2.86 9.26 -3.73
N MET A 138 1.92 8.53 -3.14
CA MET A 138 0.62 8.21 -3.72
C MET A 138 -0.42 8.15 -2.61
N GLY A 139 -1.57 8.81 -2.81
CA GLY A 139 -2.63 8.78 -1.82
C GLY A 139 -3.97 9.19 -2.42
N ALA A 140 -5.04 8.78 -1.74
CA ALA A 140 -6.40 9.05 -2.18
C ALA A 140 -7.33 9.45 -1.03
N THR A 141 -8.31 10.28 -1.36
CA THR A 141 -9.56 10.45 -0.61
C THR A 141 -10.71 9.99 -1.50
N LYS A 142 -11.96 10.14 -1.03
CA LYS A 142 -13.14 9.83 -1.85
C LYS A 142 -13.11 10.55 -3.21
N ASP A 143 -12.69 11.82 -3.23
CA ASP A 143 -12.81 12.69 -4.40
C ASP A 143 -11.47 12.98 -5.08
N LEU A 144 -10.35 12.58 -4.47
CA LEU A 144 -9.02 12.89 -4.95
C LEU A 144 -8.16 11.62 -4.99
N PHE A 145 -7.49 11.38 -6.12
CA PHE A 145 -6.44 10.36 -6.23
C PHE A 145 -5.25 10.95 -6.96
N ILE A 146 -4.15 11.12 -6.23
CA ILE A 146 -2.93 11.77 -6.72
C ILE A 146 -1.69 10.96 -6.41
N ALA A 147 -0.66 11.22 -7.21
CA ALA A 147 0.71 10.83 -6.93
C ALA A 147 1.64 12.02 -7.12
N GLN A 148 2.77 12.00 -6.43
CA GLN A 148 3.85 12.97 -6.64
C GLN A 148 5.02 12.27 -7.32
N ASP A 149 5.44 12.81 -8.45
CA ASP A 149 6.66 12.44 -9.16
C ASP A 149 7.71 13.55 -9.00
N TYR A 150 8.96 13.16 -8.75
CA TYR A 150 10.04 14.11 -8.48
C TYR A 150 10.23 15.15 -9.59
N TYR A 151 10.09 14.75 -10.85
CA TYR A 151 10.33 15.61 -12.01
C TYR A 151 9.07 16.24 -12.59
N ARG A 152 7.92 15.58 -12.49
CA ARG A 152 6.67 16.03 -13.10
C ARG A 152 5.78 16.82 -12.15
N GLY A 153 6.02 16.73 -10.81
CA GLY A 153 5.21 17.39 -9.80
C GLY A 153 4.04 16.52 -9.33
N ILE A 154 2.86 17.12 -9.14
CA ILE A 154 1.66 16.42 -8.67
C ILE A 154 0.83 15.99 -9.87
N LEU A 155 0.45 14.70 -9.90
CA LEU A 155 -0.33 14.10 -10.95
C LEU A 155 -1.64 13.52 -10.39
N LYS A 156 -2.70 13.55 -11.18
CA LYS A 156 -3.93 12.78 -10.93
C LYS A 156 -3.98 11.55 -11.84
N PHE A 157 -4.63 10.51 -11.37
CA PHE A 157 -4.95 9.34 -12.21
C PHE A 157 -6.26 9.60 -12.97
N ASP A 158 -6.23 9.46 -14.28
CA ASP A 158 -7.39 9.64 -15.16
C ASP A 158 -7.22 8.77 -16.41
N LYS A 159 -8.24 7.95 -16.72
CA LYS A 159 -8.27 7.06 -17.90
C LYS A 159 -6.97 6.27 -18.08
N ASP A 160 -6.58 5.54 -17.02
CA ASP A 160 -5.39 4.69 -16.98
C ASP A 160 -4.05 5.44 -17.16
N MET A 161 -4.01 6.76 -16.95
CA MET A 161 -2.81 7.56 -17.07
C MET A 161 -2.62 8.53 -15.89
N TRP A 162 -1.37 8.79 -15.55
CA TRP A 162 -0.99 9.82 -14.59
C TRP A 162 -0.77 11.16 -15.31
N ILE A 163 -1.68 12.11 -15.11
CA ILE A 163 -1.73 13.42 -15.78
C ILE A 163 -1.29 14.50 -14.81
N PRO A 164 -0.27 15.32 -15.13
CA PRO A 164 0.17 16.43 -14.29
C PRO A 164 -0.96 17.44 -14.04
N VAL A 165 -1.15 17.82 -12.77
CA VAL A 165 -2.09 18.88 -12.34
C VAL A 165 -1.38 20.08 -11.73
N VAL A 166 -0.22 19.86 -11.10
CA VAL A 166 0.69 20.91 -10.65
C VAL A 166 2.09 20.51 -11.08
N GLY A 167 2.68 21.31 -11.98
CA GLY A 167 4.03 21.06 -12.48
C GLY A 167 5.09 21.24 -11.40
N LYS A 168 6.24 20.57 -11.55
CA LYS A 168 7.36 20.65 -10.59
C LYS A 168 7.80 22.09 -10.31
N ASP A 169 7.87 22.93 -11.34
CA ASP A 169 8.33 24.31 -11.24
C ASP A 169 7.38 25.24 -10.46
N ALA A 170 6.12 24.81 -10.27
CA ALA A 170 5.13 25.52 -9.46
C ALA A 170 5.18 25.11 -7.97
N LEU A 171 5.98 24.11 -7.62
CA LEU A 171 6.14 23.63 -6.24
C LEU A 171 7.39 24.25 -5.60
N PRO A 172 7.34 24.60 -4.30
CA PRO A 172 8.52 25.01 -3.56
C PRO A 172 9.65 23.97 -3.65
N GLU A 173 10.90 24.43 -3.51
CA GLU A 173 12.03 23.53 -3.42
C GLU A 173 11.87 22.58 -2.20
N GLY A 174 12.14 21.29 -2.40
CA GLY A 174 11.99 20.28 -1.35
C GLY A 174 10.54 19.96 -0.96
N PHE A 175 9.55 20.47 -1.69
CA PHE A 175 8.14 20.14 -1.41
C PHE A 175 7.89 18.63 -1.52
N LEU A 176 7.30 18.05 -0.46
CA LEU A 176 6.93 16.63 -0.38
C LEU A 176 5.54 16.51 0.23
N ILE A 177 4.66 15.78 -0.45
CA ILE A 177 3.38 15.35 0.11
C ILE A 177 3.66 14.18 1.05
N THR A 178 3.14 14.26 2.27
CA THR A 178 3.27 13.20 3.27
C THR A 178 1.95 12.50 3.60
N ALA A 179 0.83 13.16 3.34
CA ALA A 179 -0.50 12.60 3.52
C ALA A 179 -1.55 13.37 2.72
N VAL A 180 -2.66 12.71 2.41
CA VAL A 180 -3.87 13.32 1.85
C VAL A 180 -5.03 12.93 2.76
N LEU A 181 -5.69 13.93 3.33
CA LEU A 181 -6.80 13.73 4.25
C LEU A 181 -8.06 14.39 3.69
N PRO A 182 -9.27 13.81 3.92
CA PRO A 182 -10.51 14.48 3.57
C PRO A 182 -10.64 15.77 4.37
N ALA A 183 -10.97 16.88 3.72
CA ALA A 183 -11.35 18.09 4.41
C ALA A 183 -12.69 17.85 5.12
N GLY A 184 -12.75 18.09 6.43
CA GLY A 184 -14.02 18.09 7.15
C GLY A 184 -14.97 19.10 6.51
N LYS A 185 -16.27 18.78 6.49
CA LYS A 185 -17.27 19.82 6.30
C LYS A 185 -17.31 20.59 7.63
N ASP A 186 -16.87 21.83 7.62
CA ASP A 186 -17.16 22.80 8.70
C ASP A 186 -18.69 22.98 8.83
#